data_0f2c5d6afad22d3713e032cb530e7a38
#
_entry.id   0f2c5d6afad22d3713e032cb530e7a38
#
_cell.length_a   1.000
_cell.length_b   1.000
_cell.length_c   1.000
_cell.angle_alpha   90.00
_cell.angle_beta   90.00
_cell.angle_gamma   90.00
#
_symmetry.space_group_name_H-M   'P 1'
#
loop_
_entity.id
_entity.type
_entity.pdbx_description
1 polymer ?
#
loop_
_entity_poly.entity_id
_entity_poly.type
_entity_poly.pdbx_seq_one_letter_code
_entity_poly.pdbx_strand_id
1 'polypeptide(L)'
;MLSFFKKKKIVPHIRLTGVIGNAGRFKQGIDFAGQEELIKKAFSIKKSLAVAISINSPGGSPVQSHLIYDFIRAQAKKNKKKVIVFAEDVAASGGYLIACAGDEIYANSSSIVGSIGVIYASFGFKDLIQKVGVERRVYTAGKNKSTLDPFKEE
;
A
#
# COMPACT_ATOMS: atom_id res chain seq x y z
N MET A 1 38.54 34.00 13.20
CA MET A 1 37.41 33.38 13.95
C MET A 1 36.57 32.59 12.96
N LEU A 2 36.88 31.32 12.77
CA LEU A 2 36.19 30.45 11.74
C LEU A 2 34.88 29.98 12.37
N SER A 3 33.76 30.51 11.88
CA SER A 3 32.43 30.05 12.22
C SER A 3 32.28 28.63 11.70
N PHE A 4 32.27 27.65 12.59
CA PHE A 4 31.86 26.28 12.30
C PHE A 4 30.38 26.27 11.93
N PHE A 5 30.07 26.34 10.65
CA PHE A 5 28.72 26.07 10.17
C PHE A 5 28.33 24.63 10.58
N LYS A 6 27.58 24.48 11.65
CA LYS A 6 26.95 23.21 12.00
C LYS A 6 26.12 22.75 10.80
N LYS A 7 26.57 21.69 10.12
CA LYS A 7 25.84 21.08 9.02
C LYS A 7 24.42 20.75 9.51
N LYS A 8 23.41 21.42 8.98
CA LYS A 8 22.01 21.14 9.32
C LYS A 8 21.71 19.67 9.02
N LYS A 9 21.21 18.94 10.01
CA LYS A 9 20.67 17.59 9.82
C LYS A 9 19.34 17.73 9.05
N ILE A 10 19.15 16.91 8.02
CA ILE A 10 17.96 16.92 7.18
C ILE A 10 17.29 15.56 7.33
N VAL A 11 15.98 15.54 7.50
CA VAL A 11 15.15 14.33 7.44
C VAL A 11 14.19 14.52 6.27
N PRO A 12 14.37 13.80 5.17
CA PRO A 12 13.39 13.80 4.07
C PRO A 12 12.05 13.28 4.59
N HIS A 13 10.97 13.87 4.12
CA HIS A 13 9.62 13.48 4.46
C HIS A 13 8.84 13.14 3.20
N ILE A 14 8.24 11.96 3.19
CA ILE A 14 7.32 11.47 2.15
C ILE A 14 5.93 11.41 2.77
N ARG A 15 4.92 11.88 2.05
CA ARG A 15 3.53 11.78 2.47
C ARG A 15 2.77 10.89 1.49
N LEU A 16 2.16 9.82 1.99
CA LEU A 16 1.35 8.87 1.25
C LEU A 16 -0.11 9.04 1.68
N THR A 17 -0.93 9.67 0.84
CA THR A 17 -2.32 9.99 1.18
C THR A 17 -3.27 9.52 0.09
N GLY A 18 -4.34 8.82 0.47
CA GLY A 18 -5.39 8.34 -0.42
C GLY A 18 -5.46 6.82 -0.55
N VAL A 19 -6.26 6.34 -1.49
CA VAL A 19 -6.44 4.91 -1.78
C VAL A 19 -5.21 4.37 -2.51
N ILE A 20 -4.80 3.15 -2.16
CA ILE A 20 -3.67 2.49 -2.82
C ILE A 20 -4.15 1.78 -4.09
N GLY A 21 -3.50 2.08 -5.21
CA GLY A 21 -3.87 1.60 -6.53
C GLY A 21 -4.59 2.64 -7.37
N ASN A 22 -5.30 2.19 -8.39
CA ASN A 22 -6.04 3.07 -9.28
C ASN A 22 -7.30 3.61 -8.59
N ALA A 23 -7.30 4.88 -8.26
CA ALA A 23 -8.42 5.55 -7.58
C ALA A 23 -9.50 6.07 -8.54
N GLY A 24 -9.45 5.68 -9.83
CA GLY A 24 -10.38 6.12 -10.88
C GLY A 24 -9.94 7.38 -11.63
N ARG A 25 -10.76 7.78 -12.61
CA ARG A 25 -10.41 8.77 -13.64
C ARG A 25 -10.02 10.17 -13.10
N PHE A 26 -10.45 10.51 -11.89
CA PHE A 26 -10.32 11.88 -11.33
C PHE A 26 -9.62 11.94 -9.96
N LYS A 27 -9.13 10.83 -9.45
CA LYS A 27 -8.41 10.80 -8.16
C LYS A 27 -7.07 10.10 -8.35
N GLN A 28 -6.01 10.80 -7.99
CA GLN A 28 -4.69 10.22 -7.95
C GLN A 28 -4.60 9.25 -6.76
N GLY A 29 -4.40 7.97 -7.04
CA GLY A 29 -4.15 6.96 -6.01
C GLY A 29 -2.67 6.89 -5.65
N ILE A 30 -2.36 6.13 -4.61
CA ILE A 30 -1.00 5.77 -4.26
C ILE A 30 -0.65 4.52 -5.07
N ASP A 31 0.22 4.62 -6.05
CA ASP A 31 0.76 3.47 -6.78
C ASP A 31 2.28 3.48 -6.79
N PHE A 32 2.88 2.34 -7.09
CA PHE A 32 4.33 2.19 -7.08
C PHE A 32 5.01 3.11 -8.09
N ALA A 33 4.48 3.21 -9.29
CA ALA A 33 5.07 4.01 -10.35
C ALA A 33 5.15 5.50 -9.97
N GLY A 34 4.09 6.02 -9.36
CA GLY A 34 4.05 7.41 -8.90
C GLY A 34 4.96 7.68 -7.69
N GLN A 35 5.25 6.65 -6.88
CA GLN A 35 6.05 6.82 -5.66
C GLN A 35 7.52 6.46 -5.83
N GLU A 36 7.88 5.69 -6.84
CA GLU A 36 9.23 5.16 -7.02
C GLU A 36 10.32 6.24 -6.97
N GLU A 37 10.20 7.27 -7.79
CA GLU A 37 11.19 8.33 -7.88
C GLU A 37 11.24 9.20 -6.61
N LEU A 38 10.11 9.46 -5.97
CA LEU A 38 10.05 10.20 -4.71
C LEU A 38 10.77 9.44 -3.60
N ILE A 39 10.54 8.14 -3.50
CA ILE A 39 11.20 7.26 -2.53
C ILE A 39 12.71 7.24 -2.81
N LYS A 40 13.14 6.96 -4.04
CA LYS A 40 14.57 6.99 -4.42
C LYS A 40 15.23 8.30 -4.02
N LYS A 41 14.62 9.43 -4.36
CA LYS A 41 15.12 10.77 -4.06
C LYS A 41 15.28 10.99 -2.55
N ALA A 42 14.27 10.63 -1.74
CA ALA A 42 14.34 10.78 -0.29
C ALA A 42 15.48 9.97 0.32
N PHE A 43 15.65 8.72 -0.11
CA PHE A 43 16.72 7.87 0.40
C PHE A 43 18.12 8.24 -0.13
N SER A 44 18.24 8.94 -1.26
CA SER A 44 19.55 9.36 -1.82
C SER A 44 20.20 10.55 -1.10
N ILE A 45 19.49 11.27 -0.24
CA ILE A 45 20.01 12.47 0.44
C ILE A 45 21.10 12.10 1.42
N LYS A 46 22.37 12.30 1.07
CA LYS A 46 23.56 11.86 1.84
C LYS A 46 23.63 12.39 3.28
N LYS A 47 23.05 13.56 3.57
CA LYS A 47 23.09 14.20 4.91
C LYS A 47 21.99 13.73 5.84
N SER A 48 21.19 12.75 5.45
CA SER A 48 20.09 12.20 6.23
C SER A 48 20.44 10.82 6.77
N LEU A 49 20.14 10.57 8.04
CA LEU A 49 20.27 9.26 8.68
C LEU A 49 18.94 8.49 8.72
N ALA A 50 17.83 9.18 8.45
CA ALA A 50 16.49 8.61 8.47
C ALA A 50 15.63 9.25 7.39
N VAL A 51 14.55 8.55 7.01
CA VAL A 51 13.45 9.05 6.18
C VAL A 51 12.17 8.97 7.00
N ALA A 52 11.42 10.06 7.05
CA ALA A 52 10.10 10.11 7.65
C ALA A 52 9.04 9.84 6.57
N ILE A 53 8.04 9.04 6.90
CA ILE A 53 6.91 8.75 6.02
C ILE A 53 5.62 8.98 6.79
N SER A 54 4.76 9.89 6.33
CA SER A 54 3.39 10.02 6.83
C SER A 54 2.45 9.21 5.95
N ILE A 55 1.52 8.51 6.59
CA ILE A 55 0.52 7.69 5.92
C ILE A 55 -0.87 8.12 6.35
N ASN A 56 -1.73 8.44 5.36
CA ASN A 56 -3.17 8.65 5.55
C ASN A 56 -3.92 7.87 4.47
N SER A 57 -4.14 6.58 4.69
CA SER A 57 -4.69 5.68 3.68
C SER A 57 -5.59 4.59 4.28
N PRO A 58 -6.79 4.37 3.72
CA PRO A 58 -7.63 3.24 4.08
C PRO A 58 -7.13 1.90 3.50
N GLY A 59 -6.06 1.92 2.70
CA GLY A 59 -5.57 0.77 1.96
C GLY A 59 -6.01 0.76 0.50
N GLY A 60 -6.09 -0.42 -0.08
CA GLY A 60 -6.45 -0.63 -1.49
C GLY A 60 -5.74 -1.86 -2.07
N SER A 61 -5.13 -1.73 -3.24
CA SER A 61 -4.48 -2.84 -3.95
C SER A 61 -3.39 -3.52 -3.11
N PRO A 62 -3.51 -4.82 -2.80
CA PRO A 62 -2.49 -5.56 -2.07
C PRO A 62 -1.14 -5.57 -2.80
N VAL A 63 -1.16 -5.75 -4.11
CA VAL A 63 0.06 -5.80 -4.93
C VAL A 63 0.81 -4.47 -4.87
N GLN A 64 0.11 -3.34 -5.03
CA GLN A 64 0.74 -2.02 -4.96
C GLN A 64 1.30 -1.74 -3.56
N SER A 65 0.59 -2.17 -2.52
CA SER A 65 1.04 -2.04 -1.13
C SER A 65 2.35 -2.81 -0.88
N HIS A 66 2.44 -4.05 -1.36
CA HIS A 66 3.65 -4.87 -1.25
C HIS A 66 4.81 -4.26 -2.05
N LEU A 67 4.60 -3.83 -3.29
CA LEU A 67 5.64 -3.22 -4.10
C LEU A 67 6.25 -1.98 -3.41
N ILE A 68 5.40 -1.13 -2.83
CA ILE A 68 5.85 0.07 -2.11
C ILE A 68 6.59 -0.31 -0.83
N TYR A 69 6.05 -1.25 -0.05
CA TYR A 69 6.69 -1.76 1.17
C TYR A 69 8.09 -2.30 0.87
N ASP A 70 8.20 -3.24 -0.06
CA ASP A 70 9.46 -3.89 -0.42
C ASP A 70 10.48 -2.88 -0.92
N PHE A 71 10.01 -1.92 -1.72
CA PHE A 71 10.89 -0.88 -2.26
C PHE A 71 11.42 0.05 -1.17
N ILE A 72 10.58 0.48 -0.22
CA ILE A 72 11.02 1.27 0.94
C ILE A 72 12.07 0.50 1.72
N ARG A 73 11.85 -0.78 2.02
CA ARG A 73 12.81 -1.62 2.76
C ARG A 73 14.11 -1.81 1.99
N ALA A 74 14.03 -2.02 0.69
CA ALA A 74 15.22 -2.14 -0.18
C ALA A 74 16.04 -0.85 -0.17
N GLN A 75 15.39 0.31 -0.30
CA GLN A 75 16.07 1.61 -0.27
C GLN A 75 16.67 1.91 1.11
N ALA A 76 15.96 1.59 2.19
CA ALA A 76 16.44 1.74 3.56
C ALA A 76 17.73 0.92 3.79
N LYS A 77 17.71 -0.36 3.38
CA LYS A 77 18.89 -1.26 3.47
C LYS A 77 20.05 -0.77 2.63
N LYS A 78 19.80 -0.42 1.36
CA LYS A 78 20.82 0.08 0.42
C LYS A 78 21.53 1.34 0.93
N ASN A 79 20.78 2.27 1.51
CA ASN A 79 21.28 3.57 1.93
C ASN A 79 21.63 3.61 3.44
N LYS A 80 21.45 2.51 4.18
CA LYS A 80 21.67 2.37 5.62
C LYS A 80 20.95 3.45 6.42
N LYS A 81 19.66 3.66 6.14
CA LYS A 81 18.82 4.68 6.77
C LYS A 81 17.69 4.05 7.54
N LYS A 82 17.34 4.64 8.68
CA LYS A 82 16.12 4.33 9.41
C LYS A 82 14.90 4.87 8.67
N VAL A 83 13.80 4.15 8.78
CA VAL A 83 12.47 4.57 8.32
C VAL A 83 11.61 4.84 9.55
N ILE A 84 11.07 6.04 9.66
CA ILE A 84 10.18 6.43 10.75
C ILE A 84 8.83 6.74 10.13
N VAL A 85 7.79 6.00 10.54
CA VAL A 85 6.45 6.15 9.98
C VAL A 85 5.52 6.84 10.98
N PHE A 86 4.71 7.73 10.46
CA PHE A 86 3.66 8.44 11.18
C PHE A 86 2.32 8.12 10.54
N ALA A 87 1.44 7.39 11.26
CA ALA A 87 0.06 7.23 10.88
C ALA A 87 -0.68 8.55 11.19
N GLU A 88 -1.30 9.14 10.18
CA GLU A 88 -2.19 10.29 10.34
C GLU A 88 -3.57 9.78 10.81
N ASP A 89 -4.68 10.17 10.17
CA ASP A 89 -6.02 9.72 10.57
C ASP A 89 -6.21 8.22 10.38
N VAL A 90 -5.72 7.69 9.25
CA VAL A 90 -5.91 6.29 8.87
C VAL A 90 -4.62 5.67 8.32
N ALA A 91 -4.25 4.52 8.86
CA ALA A 91 -3.26 3.61 8.27
C ALA A 91 -3.82 2.18 8.33
N ALA A 92 -4.72 1.85 7.38
CA ALA A 92 -5.48 0.62 7.42
C ALA A 92 -5.20 -0.28 6.21
N SER A 93 -5.31 -1.61 6.40
CA SER A 93 -5.13 -2.61 5.34
C SER A 93 -3.79 -2.44 4.62
N GLY A 94 -3.79 -2.20 3.29
CA GLY A 94 -2.58 -1.89 2.53
C GLY A 94 -1.79 -0.67 3.05
N GLY A 95 -2.47 0.32 3.65
CA GLY A 95 -1.82 1.46 4.31
C GLY A 95 -1.03 1.02 5.54
N TYR A 96 -1.58 0.09 6.34
CA TYR A 96 -0.87 -0.50 7.45
C TYR A 96 0.31 -1.36 6.99
N LEU A 97 0.13 -2.14 5.92
CA LEU A 97 1.23 -2.90 5.33
C LEU A 97 2.41 -1.99 4.95
N ILE A 98 2.15 -0.85 4.30
CA ILE A 98 3.21 0.12 3.99
C ILE A 98 3.81 0.71 5.29
N ALA A 99 2.98 0.98 6.31
CA ALA A 99 3.47 1.47 7.60
C ALA A 99 4.46 0.50 8.25
N CYS A 100 4.26 -0.81 8.08
CA CYS A 100 5.18 -1.86 8.56
C CYS A 100 6.57 -1.81 7.89
N ALA A 101 6.77 -0.99 6.85
CA ALA A 101 8.10 -0.71 6.33
C ALA A 101 8.93 0.16 7.29
N GLY A 102 8.32 0.76 8.31
CA GLY A 102 9.00 1.55 9.34
C GLY A 102 9.82 0.70 10.31
N ASP A 103 10.97 1.21 10.71
CA ASP A 103 11.71 0.69 11.87
C ASP A 103 11.05 1.15 13.18
N GLU A 104 10.34 2.26 13.13
CA GLU A 104 9.52 2.82 14.20
C GLU A 104 8.22 3.37 13.60
N ILE A 105 7.08 3.10 14.25
CA ILE A 105 5.76 3.54 13.81
C ILE A 105 5.11 4.32 14.94
N TYR A 106 4.68 5.52 14.62
CA TYR A 106 3.97 6.42 15.54
C TYR A 106 2.55 6.67 15.03
N ALA A 107 1.59 6.64 15.93
CA ALA A 107 0.20 6.93 15.66
C ALA A 107 -0.39 7.82 16.75
N ASN A 108 -1.41 8.60 16.43
CA ASN A 108 -2.21 9.27 17.42
C ASN A 108 -3.16 8.25 18.08
N SER A 109 -3.56 8.47 19.33
CA SER A 109 -4.53 7.61 20.02
C SER A 109 -5.88 7.51 19.31
N SER A 110 -6.19 8.48 18.46
CA SER A 110 -7.42 8.53 17.65
C SER A 110 -7.21 8.03 16.21
N SER A 111 -6.00 7.67 15.83
CA SER A 111 -5.73 7.10 14.48
C SER A 111 -6.38 5.72 14.33
N ILE A 112 -6.95 5.47 13.17
CA ILE A 112 -7.44 4.15 12.79
C ILE A 112 -6.28 3.37 12.18
N VAL A 113 -5.79 2.35 12.91
CA VAL A 113 -4.63 1.55 12.50
C VAL A 113 -4.97 0.07 12.54
N GLY A 114 -4.62 -0.68 11.50
CA GLY A 114 -4.86 -2.13 11.44
C GLY A 114 -5.62 -2.56 10.21
N SER A 115 -6.77 -3.24 10.37
CA SER A 115 -7.53 -3.85 9.26
C SER A 115 -6.66 -4.80 8.42
N ILE A 116 -5.99 -5.73 9.10
CA ILE A 116 -5.05 -6.67 8.49
C ILE A 116 -5.84 -7.79 7.83
N GLY A 117 -5.68 -7.96 6.52
CA GLY A 117 -6.30 -9.03 5.77
C GLY A 117 -6.62 -8.63 4.33
N VAL A 118 -7.01 -9.62 3.54
CA VAL A 118 -7.50 -9.44 2.17
C VAL A 118 -8.92 -9.97 2.12
N ILE A 119 -9.82 -9.16 1.58
CA ILE A 119 -11.21 -9.53 1.38
C ILE A 119 -11.44 -9.68 -0.13
N TYR A 120 -11.97 -10.82 -0.53
CA TYR A 120 -12.63 -11.00 -1.80
C TYR A 120 -14.13 -11.22 -1.51
N ALA A 121 -14.98 -10.39 -2.07
CA ALA A 121 -16.42 -10.50 -1.91
C ALA A 121 -17.08 -10.59 -3.28
N SER A 122 -17.99 -11.57 -3.45
CA SER A 122 -18.77 -11.79 -4.65
C SER A 122 -20.18 -12.26 -4.27
N PHE A 123 -21.06 -12.31 -5.25
CA PHE A 123 -22.41 -12.88 -5.10
C PHE A 123 -22.47 -14.22 -5.84
N GLY A 124 -23.09 -15.24 -5.22
CA GLY A 124 -23.43 -16.48 -5.87
C GLY A 124 -24.78 -16.37 -6.59
N PHE A 125 -24.80 -16.69 -7.89
CA PHE A 125 -26.02 -16.60 -8.72
C PHE A 125 -26.50 -17.96 -9.24
N LYS A 126 -25.93 -19.07 -8.77
CA LYS A 126 -26.27 -20.42 -9.23
C LYS A 126 -27.78 -20.69 -9.17
N ASP A 127 -28.37 -20.51 -8.00
CA ASP A 127 -29.80 -20.78 -7.79
C ASP A 127 -30.69 -19.79 -8.53
N LEU A 128 -30.22 -18.55 -8.70
CA LEU A 128 -30.97 -17.53 -9.43
C LEU A 128 -31.14 -17.90 -10.91
N ILE A 129 -30.05 -18.27 -11.57
CA ILE A 129 -30.11 -18.63 -12.99
C ILE A 129 -30.93 -19.89 -13.22
N GLN A 130 -30.92 -20.85 -12.29
CA GLN A 130 -31.79 -22.03 -12.35
C GLN A 130 -33.26 -21.65 -12.26
N LYS A 131 -33.63 -20.76 -11.33
CA LYS A 131 -35.02 -20.30 -11.13
C LYS A 131 -35.59 -19.59 -12.36
N VAL A 132 -34.77 -18.90 -13.14
CA VAL A 132 -35.19 -18.21 -14.36
C VAL A 132 -35.00 -19.06 -15.63
N GLY A 133 -34.65 -20.36 -15.48
CA GLY A 133 -34.51 -21.29 -16.59
C GLY A 133 -33.32 -21.04 -17.50
N VAL A 134 -32.29 -20.35 -17.02
CA VAL A 134 -31.06 -20.07 -17.79
C VAL A 134 -30.05 -21.18 -17.57
N GLU A 135 -29.64 -21.81 -18.67
CA GLU A 135 -28.52 -22.78 -18.67
C GLU A 135 -27.21 -22.08 -19.01
N ARG A 136 -26.25 -22.15 -18.09
CA ARG A 136 -24.91 -21.63 -18.34
C ARG A 136 -23.98 -22.74 -18.84
N ARG A 137 -23.39 -22.54 -19.99
CA ARG A 137 -22.42 -23.47 -20.62
C ARG A 137 -21.03 -22.86 -20.55
N VAL A 138 -20.11 -23.53 -19.81
CA VAL A 138 -18.74 -23.08 -19.62
C VAL A 138 -17.78 -24.15 -20.11
N TYR A 139 -16.95 -23.79 -21.06
CA TYR A 139 -15.89 -24.64 -21.60
C TYR A 139 -14.54 -24.08 -21.13
N THR A 140 -13.81 -24.82 -20.29
CA THR A 140 -12.51 -24.40 -19.76
C THR A 140 -11.44 -25.45 -20.02
N ALA A 141 -10.22 -24.98 -20.29
CA ALA A 141 -9.01 -25.79 -20.23
C ALA A 141 -8.20 -25.38 -18.98
N GLY A 142 -7.98 -26.32 -18.04
CA GLY A 142 -7.28 -26.11 -16.78
C GLY A 142 -8.19 -26.19 -15.55
N LYS A 143 -7.71 -26.87 -14.51
CA LYS A 143 -8.48 -27.22 -13.28
C LYS A 143 -9.04 -26.01 -12.51
N ASN A 144 -8.33 -24.90 -12.48
CA ASN A 144 -8.65 -23.75 -11.62
C ASN A 144 -9.12 -22.52 -12.39
N LYS A 145 -9.48 -22.65 -13.67
CA LYS A 145 -9.87 -21.49 -14.52
C LYS A 145 -11.18 -20.81 -14.09
N SER A 146 -12.00 -21.49 -13.32
CA SER A 146 -13.31 -21.01 -12.89
C SER A 146 -13.51 -21.11 -11.36
N THR A 147 -12.43 -20.99 -10.58
CA THR A 147 -12.49 -21.11 -9.12
C THR A 147 -13.34 -20.02 -8.46
N LEU A 148 -13.40 -18.82 -9.02
CA LEU A 148 -14.17 -17.70 -8.50
C LEU A 148 -15.41 -17.38 -9.36
N ASP A 149 -15.95 -18.39 -10.00
CA ASP A 149 -17.13 -18.25 -10.88
C ASP A 149 -18.41 -18.10 -10.04
N PRO A 150 -19.08 -16.92 -10.06
CA PRO A 150 -20.26 -16.66 -9.24
C PRO A 150 -21.48 -17.52 -9.59
N PHE A 151 -21.43 -18.29 -10.67
CA PHE A 151 -22.50 -19.19 -11.10
C PHE A 151 -22.20 -20.67 -10.85
N LYS A 152 -21.17 -20.97 -10.06
CA LYS A 152 -20.84 -22.33 -9.59
C LYS A 152 -21.06 -22.45 -8.08
N GLU A 153 -21.11 -23.70 -7.62
CA GLU A 153 -20.89 -24.01 -6.20
C GLU A 153 -19.45 -23.69 -5.79
N GLU A 154 -19.28 -23.20 -4.56
CA GLU A 154 -17.97 -23.08 -3.94
C GLU A 154 -17.42 -24.46 -3.56
#